data_5fa67e94a62eaf866ddebf7eb24bfee2
#
_entry.id   5fa67e94a62eaf866ddebf7eb24bfee2
#
_cell.length_a   1.000
_cell.length_b   1.000
_cell.length_c   1.000
_cell.angle_alpha   90.00
_cell.angle_beta   90.00
_cell.angle_gamma   90.00
#
_symmetry.space_group_name_H-M   'P 1'
#
loop_
_entity.id
_entity.type
_entity.pdbx_description
1 polymer ?
#
loop_
_entity_poly.entity_id
_entity_poly.type
_entity_poly.pdbx_seq_one_letter_code
_entity_poly.pdbx_strand_id
1 'polypeptide(L)'
;MRVAFMSSVCPKMTVAELLAAAKKHGYQGIEFRPEWKHPHGVELEATAQVRKAVRRQMADAKIESCCIAPSIAFNFEDRAECDRRLDRLFQYIDLAADTATPRIRVFGDPLPNGGAGRRSNNYTQQAEYLSKAAARAAEAGVRLCLEVHGTMRGVDAGEVLYRAAYPPALWINWHLIHCLNHGEDIDEAYRHVKGRVGHAHFSIGTGEQDTFDALARQAELLAGEGFDGFFSVEHINPPDSDATLAMHAEAWRRILAGLKR
;
A
#
# COMPACT_ATOMS: atom_id res chain seq x y z
N MET A 1 -11.19 -10.90 -2.48
CA MET A 1 -9.82 -10.51 -2.03
C MET A 1 -8.79 -11.27 -2.83
N ARG A 2 -7.68 -10.62 -3.15
CA ARG A 2 -6.60 -11.13 -4.00
C ARG A 2 -5.25 -10.95 -3.29
N VAL A 3 -4.23 -11.70 -3.69
CA VAL A 3 -2.89 -11.59 -3.10
C VAL A 3 -1.90 -11.03 -4.10
N ALA A 4 -1.04 -10.13 -3.60
CA ALA A 4 0.07 -9.53 -4.32
C ALA A 4 1.36 -9.60 -3.50
N PHE A 5 2.45 -9.19 -4.09
CA PHE A 5 3.69 -8.92 -3.36
C PHE A 5 4.34 -7.62 -3.86
N MET A 6 5.02 -6.93 -2.96
CA MET A 6 5.82 -5.76 -3.29
C MET A 6 7.12 -6.18 -3.97
N SER A 7 7.55 -5.46 -5.00
CA SER A 7 8.79 -5.74 -5.74
C SER A 7 10.05 -5.69 -4.86
N SER A 8 9.98 -5.08 -3.68
CA SER A 8 11.05 -5.11 -2.68
C SER A 8 11.37 -6.50 -2.12
N VAL A 9 10.45 -7.46 -2.23
CA VAL A 9 10.71 -8.88 -1.92
C VAL A 9 11.74 -9.46 -2.88
N CYS A 10 11.73 -9.00 -4.14
CA CYS A 10 12.59 -9.48 -5.22
C CYS A 10 13.34 -8.32 -5.89
N PRO A 11 14.20 -7.57 -5.16
CA PRO A 11 14.74 -6.29 -5.60
C PRO A 11 15.66 -6.35 -6.82
N LYS A 12 16.10 -7.54 -7.21
CA LYS A 12 17.01 -7.75 -8.37
C LYS A 12 16.28 -8.25 -9.61
N MET A 13 14.95 -8.43 -9.55
CA MET A 13 14.16 -8.97 -10.65
C MET A 13 13.66 -7.89 -11.59
N THR A 14 13.70 -8.19 -12.88
CA THR A 14 13.02 -7.45 -13.96
C THR A 14 11.51 -7.71 -13.88
N VAL A 15 10.69 -6.95 -14.63
CA VAL A 15 9.25 -7.20 -14.72
C VAL A 15 8.95 -8.64 -15.17
N ALA A 16 9.68 -9.15 -16.17
CA ALA A 16 9.47 -10.51 -16.67
C ALA A 16 9.72 -11.58 -15.58
N GLU A 17 10.76 -11.41 -14.77
CA GLU A 17 11.09 -12.32 -13.66
C GLU A 17 10.08 -12.18 -12.51
N LEU A 18 9.62 -10.98 -12.17
CA LEU A 18 8.55 -10.75 -11.20
C LEU A 18 7.23 -11.44 -11.63
N LEU A 19 6.90 -11.36 -12.93
CA LEU A 19 5.73 -12.03 -13.50
C LEU A 19 5.86 -13.56 -13.45
N ALA A 20 7.05 -14.09 -13.71
CA ALA A 20 7.34 -15.53 -13.57
C ALA A 20 7.17 -15.98 -12.10
N ALA A 21 7.70 -15.22 -11.15
CA ALA A 21 7.56 -15.48 -9.72
C ALA A 21 6.09 -15.40 -9.28
N ALA A 22 5.34 -14.39 -9.73
CA ALA A 22 3.91 -14.28 -9.46
C ALA A 22 3.13 -15.51 -9.92
N LYS A 23 3.36 -15.96 -11.14
CA LYS A 23 2.72 -17.17 -11.70
C LYS A 23 3.11 -18.42 -10.94
N LYS A 24 4.41 -18.60 -10.63
CA LYS A 24 4.93 -19.76 -9.89
C LYS A 24 4.23 -19.95 -8.55
N HIS A 25 4.01 -18.87 -7.80
CA HIS A 25 3.46 -18.93 -6.45
C HIS A 25 1.96 -18.62 -6.36
N GLY A 26 1.31 -18.23 -7.48
CA GLY A 26 -0.14 -17.98 -7.53
C GLY A 26 -0.55 -16.58 -7.08
N TYR A 27 0.34 -15.60 -7.16
CA TYR A 27 0.02 -14.19 -6.95
C TYR A 27 -0.75 -13.61 -8.14
N GLN A 28 -1.67 -12.71 -7.84
CA GLN A 28 -2.56 -12.08 -8.83
C GLN A 28 -2.19 -10.61 -9.09
N GLY A 29 -1.28 -10.05 -8.29
CA GLY A 29 -0.80 -8.68 -8.43
C GLY A 29 0.67 -8.52 -8.04
N ILE A 30 1.25 -7.44 -8.55
CA ILE A 30 2.57 -6.94 -8.16
C ILE A 30 2.40 -5.48 -7.73
N GLU A 31 2.93 -5.15 -6.58
CA GLU A 31 3.07 -3.78 -6.10
C GLU A 31 4.50 -3.31 -6.39
N PHE A 32 4.64 -2.21 -7.12
CA PHE A 32 5.95 -1.70 -7.50
C PHE A 32 6.49 -0.71 -6.46
N ARG A 33 7.69 -0.98 -5.96
CA ARG A 33 8.45 -0.08 -5.07
C ARG A 33 9.42 0.76 -5.92
N PRO A 34 9.08 2.01 -6.28
CA PRO A 34 9.98 2.90 -6.99
C PRO A 34 11.05 3.50 -6.07
N GLU A 35 11.94 4.33 -6.64
CA GLU A 35 12.98 5.11 -5.95
C GLU A 35 14.22 4.31 -5.55
N TRP A 36 14.18 2.98 -5.63
CA TRP A 36 15.29 2.11 -5.26
C TRP A 36 16.06 1.55 -6.45
N LYS A 37 15.78 2.08 -7.64
CA LYS A 37 16.46 1.69 -8.92
C LYS A 37 16.41 0.18 -9.17
N HIS A 38 15.28 -0.44 -8.84
CA HIS A 38 15.08 -1.86 -9.14
C HIS A 38 15.00 -2.10 -10.66
N PRO A 39 15.43 -3.27 -11.15
CA PRO A 39 15.43 -3.58 -12.59
C PRO A 39 14.06 -3.59 -13.26
N HIS A 40 12.96 -3.59 -12.49
CA HIS A 40 11.61 -3.49 -13.07
C HIS A 40 11.35 -2.17 -13.82
N GLY A 41 12.11 -1.09 -13.54
CA GLY A 41 12.06 0.17 -14.28
C GLY A 41 10.77 0.98 -14.12
N VAL A 42 9.90 0.65 -13.13
CA VAL A 42 8.71 1.47 -12.81
C VAL A 42 9.17 2.61 -11.89
N GLU A 43 9.66 3.67 -12.52
CA GLU A 43 10.27 4.84 -11.89
C GLU A 43 9.73 6.12 -12.56
N LEU A 44 9.87 7.29 -11.92
CA LEU A 44 9.44 8.56 -12.52
C LEU A 44 10.19 8.87 -13.81
N GLU A 45 11.47 8.50 -13.88
CA GLU A 45 12.35 8.70 -15.03
C GLU A 45 12.07 7.73 -16.18
N ALA A 46 11.17 6.76 -15.99
CA ALA A 46 10.79 5.80 -17.03
C ALA A 46 10.19 6.52 -18.25
N THR A 47 10.74 6.23 -19.43
CA THR A 47 10.21 6.75 -20.69
C THR A 47 8.78 6.24 -20.96
N ALA A 48 8.00 6.94 -21.77
CA ALA A 48 6.68 6.51 -22.19
C ALA A 48 6.70 5.09 -22.82
N GLN A 49 7.79 4.75 -23.52
CA GLN A 49 7.97 3.41 -24.09
C GLN A 49 8.11 2.34 -23.02
N VAL A 50 8.89 2.60 -21.95
CA VAL A 50 9.05 1.67 -20.81
C VAL A 50 7.71 1.51 -20.09
N ARG A 51 7.00 2.58 -19.77
CA ARG A 51 5.67 2.55 -19.10
C ARG A 51 4.67 1.73 -19.92
N LYS A 52 4.60 1.94 -21.23
CA LYS A 52 3.77 1.16 -22.15
C LYS A 52 4.16 -0.31 -22.19
N ALA A 53 5.47 -0.63 -22.16
CA ALA A 53 5.96 -2.00 -22.15
C ALA A 53 5.58 -2.73 -20.86
N VAL A 54 5.73 -2.09 -19.69
CA VAL A 54 5.27 -2.62 -18.39
C VAL A 54 3.78 -2.92 -18.43
N ARG A 55 2.96 -1.93 -18.81
CA ARG A 55 1.49 -2.10 -18.93
C ARG A 55 1.13 -3.30 -19.79
N ARG A 56 1.78 -3.46 -20.96
CA ARG A 56 1.53 -4.60 -21.86
C ARG A 56 1.93 -5.92 -21.22
N GLN A 57 3.14 -6.02 -20.63
CA GLN A 57 3.63 -7.25 -20.00
C GLN A 57 2.70 -7.71 -18.87
N MET A 58 2.22 -6.78 -18.03
CA MET A 58 1.27 -7.08 -16.95
C MET A 58 -0.05 -7.61 -17.51
N ALA A 59 -0.61 -6.95 -18.54
CA ALA A 59 -1.85 -7.35 -19.19
C ALA A 59 -1.73 -8.74 -19.86
N ASP A 60 -0.68 -8.97 -20.63
CA ASP A 60 -0.42 -10.25 -21.32
C ASP A 60 -0.25 -11.40 -20.31
N ALA A 61 0.34 -11.13 -19.17
CA ALA A 61 0.51 -12.09 -18.08
C ALA A 61 -0.77 -12.34 -17.27
N LYS A 62 -1.78 -11.47 -17.37
CA LYS A 62 -2.99 -11.43 -16.52
C LYS A 62 -2.66 -11.27 -15.02
N ILE A 63 -1.60 -10.51 -14.72
CA ILE A 63 -1.19 -10.11 -13.37
C ILE A 63 -1.42 -8.60 -13.28
N GLU A 64 -2.09 -8.13 -12.23
CA GLU A 64 -2.38 -6.71 -12.06
C GLU A 64 -1.16 -5.95 -11.50
N SER A 65 -0.83 -4.79 -12.08
CA SER A 65 -0.03 -3.78 -11.39
C SER A 65 -0.93 -3.18 -10.31
N CYS A 66 -0.89 -3.71 -9.09
CA CYS A 66 -1.95 -3.45 -8.12
C CYS A 66 -1.74 -2.15 -7.34
N CYS A 67 -0.50 -1.72 -7.16
CA CYS A 67 -0.14 -0.51 -6.44
C CYS A 67 1.26 -0.02 -6.84
N ILE A 68 1.50 1.29 -6.78
CA ILE A 68 2.83 1.91 -6.74
C ILE A 68 3.04 2.45 -5.33
N ALA A 69 4.18 2.13 -4.70
CA ALA A 69 4.48 2.45 -3.31
C ALA A 69 5.70 3.39 -3.17
N PRO A 70 5.60 4.68 -3.51
CA PRO A 70 6.68 5.65 -3.35
C PRO A 70 6.88 6.06 -1.89
N SER A 71 8.02 6.74 -1.60
CA SER A 71 8.29 7.33 -0.28
C SER A 71 7.69 8.73 -0.13
N ILE A 72 6.41 8.89 -0.43
CA ILE A 72 5.69 10.17 -0.29
C ILE A 72 5.00 10.23 1.07
N ALA A 73 5.19 11.35 1.78
CA ALA A 73 4.51 11.68 3.03
C ALA A 73 4.31 13.19 3.14
N PHE A 74 3.36 13.64 3.99
CA PHE A 74 3.04 15.05 4.22
C PHE A 74 3.11 15.44 5.70
N ASN A 75 3.93 14.72 6.45
CA ASN A 75 4.12 14.88 7.90
C ASN A 75 5.25 15.85 8.28
N PHE A 76 5.87 16.52 7.31
CA PHE A 76 6.99 17.45 7.53
C PHE A 76 6.51 18.78 8.11
N GLU A 77 7.28 19.36 9.04
CA GLU A 77 7.02 20.70 9.57
C GLU A 77 7.25 21.79 8.49
N ASP A 78 8.22 21.57 7.60
CA ASP A 78 8.47 22.44 6.44
C ASP A 78 7.40 22.21 5.36
N ARG A 79 6.51 23.17 5.20
CA ARG A 79 5.47 23.14 4.19
C ARG A 79 6.02 23.17 2.76
N ALA A 80 7.17 23.79 2.53
CA ALA A 80 7.81 23.78 1.22
C ALA A 80 8.28 22.37 0.82
N GLU A 81 8.66 21.52 1.81
CA GLU A 81 8.90 20.11 1.54
C GLU A 81 7.60 19.37 1.17
N CYS A 82 6.51 19.64 1.87
CA CYS A 82 5.22 19.07 1.52
C CYS A 82 4.76 19.48 0.11
N ASP A 83 4.99 20.73 -0.29
CA ASP A 83 4.69 21.21 -1.66
C ASP A 83 5.50 20.45 -2.71
N ARG A 84 6.81 20.28 -2.52
CA ARG A 84 7.66 19.46 -3.39
C ARG A 84 7.19 18.01 -3.48
N ARG A 85 6.75 17.44 -2.35
CA ARG A 85 6.18 16.08 -2.30
C ARG A 85 4.85 15.97 -3.02
N LEU A 86 4.02 17.00 -2.96
CA LEU A 86 2.77 17.05 -3.71
C LEU A 86 3.01 17.04 -5.23
N ASP A 87 3.94 17.88 -5.71
CA ASP A 87 4.33 17.90 -7.12
C ASP A 87 4.88 16.53 -7.57
N ARG A 88 5.66 15.89 -6.72
CA ARG A 88 6.17 14.54 -6.99
C ARG A 88 5.05 13.49 -6.99
N LEU A 89 4.07 13.61 -6.10
CA LEU A 89 2.92 12.71 -6.08
C LEU A 89 2.09 12.84 -7.37
N PHE A 90 1.93 14.06 -7.92
CA PHE A 90 1.27 14.25 -9.21
C PHE A 90 1.98 13.49 -10.33
N GLN A 91 3.32 13.48 -10.34
CA GLN A 91 4.10 12.68 -11.31
C GLN A 91 3.88 11.16 -11.11
N TYR A 92 3.74 10.69 -9.86
CA TYR A 92 3.39 9.29 -9.59
C TYR A 92 1.96 8.95 -10.01
N ILE A 93 1.01 9.89 -9.92
CA ILE A 93 -0.35 9.70 -10.44
C ILE A 93 -0.32 9.51 -11.96
N ASP A 94 0.48 10.30 -12.69
CA ASP A 94 0.68 10.14 -14.13
C ASP A 94 1.35 8.79 -14.46
N LEU A 95 2.40 8.39 -13.71
CA LEU A 95 3.03 7.07 -13.86
C LEU A 95 2.04 5.92 -13.63
N ALA A 96 1.18 6.04 -12.62
CA ALA A 96 0.16 5.05 -12.30
C ALA A 96 -0.87 4.91 -13.45
N ALA A 97 -1.34 6.03 -13.99
CA ALA A 97 -2.25 6.06 -15.14
C ALA A 97 -1.60 5.41 -16.38
N ASP A 98 -0.34 5.74 -16.69
CA ASP A 98 0.39 5.20 -17.83
C ASP A 98 0.63 3.68 -17.74
N THR A 99 0.88 3.19 -16.52
CA THR A 99 1.11 1.75 -16.26
C THR A 99 -0.17 0.97 -15.97
N ALA A 100 -1.34 1.62 -15.99
CA ALA A 100 -2.64 1.08 -15.59
C ALA A 100 -2.64 0.53 -14.14
N THR A 101 -1.97 1.23 -13.24
CA THR A 101 -1.92 0.91 -11.81
C THR A 101 -3.00 1.69 -11.07
N PRO A 102 -3.99 1.05 -10.46
CA PRO A 102 -5.16 1.74 -9.91
C PRO A 102 -4.93 2.36 -8.52
N ARG A 103 -3.78 2.13 -7.89
CA ARG A 103 -3.51 2.58 -6.52
C ARG A 103 -2.10 3.14 -6.37
N ILE A 104 -1.97 4.10 -5.45
CA ILE A 104 -0.68 4.61 -4.98
C ILE A 104 -0.72 4.61 -3.46
N ARG A 105 0.27 4.00 -2.82
CA ARG A 105 0.47 4.08 -1.38
C ARG A 105 1.16 5.40 -1.03
N VAL A 106 0.71 6.07 0.02
CA VAL A 106 1.36 7.23 0.63
C VAL A 106 1.55 7.00 2.13
N PHE A 107 2.66 7.43 2.70
CA PHE A 107 2.93 7.33 4.13
C PHE A 107 2.23 8.44 4.93
N GLY A 108 1.86 8.12 6.17
CA GLY A 108 1.37 9.09 7.13
C GLY A 108 2.32 9.36 8.31
N ASP A 109 3.34 8.53 8.46
CA ASP A 109 4.30 8.55 9.55
C ASP A 109 5.68 9.12 9.13
N PRO A 110 6.59 9.41 10.11
CA PRO A 110 6.34 9.38 11.55
C PRO A 110 5.42 10.51 12.00
N LEU A 111 4.51 10.19 12.94
CA LEU A 111 3.73 11.24 13.61
C LEU A 111 4.63 12.03 14.57
N PRO A 112 4.43 13.34 14.70
CA PRO A 112 5.30 14.16 15.56
C PRO A 112 5.15 13.76 17.03
N ASN A 113 6.29 13.75 17.73
CA ASN A 113 6.34 13.66 19.18
C ASN A 113 5.85 14.97 19.80
N GLY A 114 5.23 14.90 20.98
CA GLY A 114 4.70 16.07 21.69
C GLY A 114 3.17 16.14 21.62
N GLY A 115 2.54 16.74 22.62
CA GLY A 115 1.12 16.63 22.95
C GLY A 115 0.07 16.67 21.82
N ALA A 116 -1.18 16.49 22.19
CA ALA A 116 -2.32 16.33 21.27
C ALA A 116 -2.44 17.44 20.20
N GLY A 117 -2.07 18.69 20.53
CA GLY A 117 -2.12 19.81 19.59
C GLY A 117 -1.16 19.66 18.40
N ARG A 118 0.04 19.13 18.63
CA ARG A 118 1.04 18.95 17.57
C ARG A 118 0.61 17.85 16.57
N ARG A 119 0.08 16.75 17.08
CA ARG A 119 -0.51 15.69 16.25
C ARG A 119 -1.74 16.20 15.49
N SER A 120 -2.63 16.96 16.15
CA SER A 120 -3.80 17.55 15.53
C SER A 120 -3.43 18.44 14.34
N ASN A 121 -2.43 19.31 14.47
CA ASN A 121 -1.96 20.14 13.36
C ASN A 121 -1.39 19.30 12.21
N ASN A 122 -0.69 18.23 12.52
CA ASN A 122 -0.12 17.31 11.53
C ASN A 122 -1.23 16.58 10.75
N TYR A 123 -2.27 16.07 11.41
CA TYR A 123 -3.42 15.47 10.72
C TYR A 123 -4.12 16.46 9.80
N THR A 124 -4.30 17.72 10.23
CA THR A 124 -4.89 18.76 9.38
C THR A 124 -4.03 19.03 8.14
N GLN A 125 -2.72 19.13 8.31
CA GLN A 125 -1.79 19.31 7.19
C GLN A 125 -1.83 18.12 6.22
N GLN A 126 -1.74 16.90 6.73
CA GLN A 126 -1.84 15.71 5.88
C GLN A 126 -3.17 15.68 5.12
N ALA A 127 -4.29 15.96 5.79
CA ALA A 127 -5.60 16.02 5.19
C ALA A 127 -5.70 17.06 4.06
N GLU A 128 -5.10 18.26 4.25
CA GLU A 128 -5.04 19.30 3.23
C GLU A 128 -4.31 18.82 1.96
N TYR A 129 -3.10 18.27 2.12
CA TYR A 129 -2.28 17.82 0.98
C TYR A 129 -2.89 16.60 0.28
N LEU A 130 -3.39 15.64 1.06
CA LEU A 130 -4.04 14.45 0.52
C LEU A 130 -5.35 14.77 -0.19
N SER A 131 -6.11 15.77 0.25
CA SER A 131 -7.32 16.22 -0.46
C SER A 131 -6.99 16.81 -1.82
N LYS A 132 -5.94 17.66 -1.91
CA LYS A 132 -5.45 18.20 -3.19
C LYS A 132 -5.02 17.08 -4.14
N ALA A 133 -4.24 16.13 -3.61
CA ALA A 133 -3.77 14.99 -4.39
C ALA A 133 -4.91 14.05 -4.82
N ALA A 134 -5.91 13.84 -3.96
CA ALA A 134 -7.05 12.98 -4.25
C ALA A 134 -7.93 13.54 -5.38
N ALA A 135 -8.06 14.87 -5.51
CA ALA A 135 -8.75 15.48 -6.63
C ALA A 135 -8.09 15.11 -7.97
N ARG A 136 -6.76 15.27 -8.06
CA ARG A 136 -5.98 14.90 -9.25
C ARG A 136 -6.01 13.39 -9.51
N ALA A 137 -5.93 12.57 -8.46
CA ALA A 137 -5.97 11.11 -8.56
C ALA A 137 -7.33 10.62 -9.10
N ALA A 138 -8.44 11.25 -8.67
CA ALA A 138 -9.78 10.93 -9.17
C ALA A 138 -9.90 11.16 -10.69
N GLU A 139 -9.36 12.27 -11.20
CA GLU A 139 -9.34 12.57 -12.64
C GLU A 139 -8.55 11.51 -13.44
N ALA A 140 -7.50 10.95 -12.85
CA ALA A 140 -6.67 9.91 -13.45
C ALA A 140 -7.22 8.48 -13.24
N GLY A 141 -8.33 8.30 -12.53
CA GLY A 141 -8.85 6.98 -12.16
C GLY A 141 -7.98 6.21 -11.15
N VAL A 142 -7.17 6.91 -10.36
CA VAL A 142 -6.23 6.36 -9.38
C VAL A 142 -6.77 6.61 -7.96
N ARG A 143 -6.55 5.67 -7.04
CA ARG A 143 -6.82 5.82 -5.61
C ARG A 143 -5.51 6.04 -4.85
N LEU A 144 -5.50 6.99 -3.94
CA LEU A 144 -4.44 7.16 -2.96
C LEU A 144 -4.78 6.33 -1.73
N CYS A 145 -3.85 5.55 -1.24
CA CYS A 145 -4.01 4.70 -0.05
C CYS A 145 -3.04 5.16 1.03
N LEU A 146 -3.56 5.91 2.03
CA LEU A 146 -2.78 6.33 3.20
C LEU A 146 -2.45 5.11 4.04
N GLU A 147 -1.17 4.85 4.23
CA GLU A 147 -0.72 3.67 4.95
C GLU A 147 -0.74 3.86 6.46
N VAL A 148 -1.35 2.91 7.13
CA VAL A 148 -1.13 2.66 8.55
C VAL A 148 0.26 2.04 8.68
N HIS A 149 1.24 2.86 9.06
CA HIS A 149 2.66 2.48 9.07
C HIS A 149 3.41 3.17 10.21
N GLY A 150 4.47 2.52 10.72
CA GLY A 150 5.32 3.08 11.76
C GLY A 150 4.49 3.55 12.98
N THR A 151 4.51 4.83 13.27
CA THR A 151 3.78 5.42 14.41
C THR A 151 2.32 5.77 14.13
N MET A 152 1.85 5.61 12.88
CA MET A 152 0.46 5.87 12.49
C MET A 152 -0.38 4.60 12.66
N ARG A 153 -1.39 4.66 13.51
CA ARG A 153 -2.36 3.59 13.78
C ARG A 153 -3.62 3.76 12.93
N GLY A 154 -4.55 2.83 13.03
CA GLY A 154 -5.87 2.93 12.40
C GLY A 154 -6.64 4.19 12.80
N VAL A 155 -6.66 4.52 14.08
CA VAL A 155 -7.30 5.74 14.60
C VAL A 155 -6.68 7.01 14.00
N ASP A 156 -5.37 7.05 13.83
CA ASP A 156 -4.66 8.21 13.29
C ASP A 156 -4.99 8.39 11.78
N ALA A 157 -4.97 7.30 11.01
CA ALA A 157 -5.36 7.32 9.60
C ALA A 157 -6.84 7.69 9.40
N GLY A 158 -7.73 7.15 10.23
CA GLY A 158 -9.15 7.51 10.25
C GLY A 158 -9.36 9.00 10.51
N GLU A 159 -8.61 9.60 11.45
CA GLU A 159 -8.67 11.03 11.75
C GLU A 159 -8.22 11.90 10.56
N VAL A 160 -7.16 11.49 9.85
CA VAL A 160 -6.73 12.20 8.63
C VAL A 160 -7.81 12.15 7.56
N LEU A 161 -8.42 10.99 7.32
CA LEU A 161 -9.51 10.87 6.34
C LEU A 161 -10.74 11.69 6.73
N TYR A 162 -11.10 11.71 8.00
CA TYR A 162 -12.19 12.53 8.52
C TYR A 162 -11.95 14.02 8.25
N ARG A 163 -10.77 14.55 8.56
CA ARG A 163 -10.40 15.94 8.30
C ARG A 163 -10.33 16.28 6.83
N ALA A 164 -9.99 15.31 6.00
CA ALA A 164 -10.04 15.44 4.55
C ALA A 164 -11.47 15.42 3.98
N ALA A 165 -12.50 15.21 4.81
CA ALA A 165 -13.89 15.03 4.40
C ALA A 165 -14.10 13.84 3.42
N TYR A 166 -13.33 12.78 3.58
CA TYR A 166 -13.46 11.52 2.84
C TYR A 166 -13.49 11.64 1.31
N PRO A 167 -12.48 12.24 0.65
CA PRO A 167 -12.47 12.33 -0.80
C PRO A 167 -12.64 10.94 -1.45
N PRO A 168 -13.37 10.82 -2.58
CA PRO A 168 -13.64 9.51 -3.20
C PRO A 168 -12.39 8.73 -3.60
N ALA A 169 -11.30 9.41 -3.93
CA ALA A 169 -10.03 8.79 -4.32
C ALA A 169 -9.05 8.63 -3.16
N LEU A 170 -9.42 8.98 -1.91
CA LEU A 170 -8.56 8.81 -0.74
C LEU A 170 -9.05 7.61 0.10
N TRP A 171 -8.20 6.62 0.23
CA TRP A 171 -8.44 5.35 0.89
C TRP A 171 -7.33 5.06 1.90
N ILE A 172 -7.41 3.92 2.58
CA ILE A 172 -6.41 3.43 3.54
C ILE A 172 -5.71 2.20 2.95
N ASN A 173 -4.40 2.13 3.13
CA ASN A 173 -3.63 0.90 3.09
C ASN A 173 -3.47 0.40 4.52
N TRP A 174 -4.17 -0.68 4.85
CA TRP A 174 -4.18 -1.19 6.21
C TRP A 174 -3.09 -2.23 6.44
N HIS A 175 -1.99 -1.81 7.08
CA HIS A 175 -0.93 -2.69 7.56
C HIS A 175 -1.11 -2.91 9.06
N LEU A 176 -1.80 -4.00 9.42
CA LEU A 176 -2.31 -4.26 10.77
C LEU A 176 -1.22 -4.30 11.84
N ILE A 177 -0.03 -4.86 11.54
CA ILE A 177 1.03 -5.02 12.53
C ILE A 177 1.43 -3.69 13.20
N HIS A 178 1.35 -2.57 12.46
CA HIS A 178 1.66 -1.25 13.02
C HIS A 178 0.61 -0.78 14.05
N CYS A 179 -0.64 -1.18 13.92
CA CYS A 179 -1.67 -0.97 14.96
C CYS A 179 -1.30 -1.76 16.22
N LEU A 180 -1.06 -3.06 16.07
CA LEU A 180 -0.77 -3.97 17.17
C LEU A 180 0.51 -3.57 17.94
N ASN A 181 1.57 -3.20 17.24
CA ASN A 181 2.83 -2.75 17.84
C ASN A 181 2.69 -1.43 18.64
N HIS A 182 1.62 -0.67 18.39
CA HIS A 182 1.34 0.59 19.10
C HIS A 182 0.11 0.48 20.03
N GLY A 183 -0.27 -0.75 20.41
CA GLY A 183 -1.28 -1.02 21.42
C GLY A 183 -2.73 -0.79 20.97
N GLU A 184 -2.98 -0.68 19.66
CA GLU A 184 -4.32 -0.63 19.09
C GLU A 184 -4.70 -2.05 18.64
N ASP A 185 -5.75 -2.63 19.24
CA ASP A 185 -6.20 -3.96 18.86
C ASP A 185 -6.90 -3.96 17.48
N ILE A 186 -7.06 -5.15 16.90
CA ILE A 186 -7.56 -5.28 15.53
C ILE A 186 -8.99 -4.78 15.36
N ASP A 187 -9.87 -5.04 16.32
CA ASP A 187 -11.28 -4.62 16.23
C ASP A 187 -11.41 -3.11 16.48
N GLU A 188 -10.53 -2.53 17.30
CA GLU A 188 -10.40 -1.07 17.45
C GLU A 188 -9.92 -0.43 16.17
N ALA A 189 -8.79 -0.89 15.61
CA ALA A 189 -8.27 -0.40 14.34
C ALA A 189 -9.32 -0.48 13.23
N TYR A 190 -10.03 -1.62 13.14
CA TYR A 190 -11.06 -1.81 12.13
C TYR A 190 -12.19 -0.78 12.22
N ARG A 191 -12.64 -0.39 13.42
CA ARG A 191 -13.68 0.65 13.58
C ARG A 191 -13.31 1.98 12.90
N HIS A 192 -12.01 2.29 12.84
CA HIS A 192 -11.50 3.53 12.23
C HIS A 192 -11.26 3.43 10.73
N VAL A 193 -10.96 2.24 10.21
CA VAL A 193 -10.64 2.04 8.79
C VAL A 193 -11.79 1.45 7.96
N LYS A 194 -12.84 0.96 8.61
CA LYS A 194 -13.98 0.28 7.99
C LYS A 194 -14.58 1.06 6.84
N GLY A 195 -14.83 0.37 5.71
CA GLY A 195 -15.42 0.95 4.50
C GLY A 195 -14.47 1.87 3.72
N ARG A 196 -13.19 1.98 4.14
CA ARG A 196 -12.18 2.83 3.51
C ARG A 196 -10.87 2.12 3.22
N VAL A 197 -10.77 0.82 3.42
CA VAL A 197 -9.60 0.05 3.03
C VAL A 197 -9.61 -0.17 1.52
N GLY A 198 -8.59 0.35 0.82
CA GLY A 198 -8.40 0.18 -0.63
C GLY A 198 -7.27 -0.78 -0.96
N HIS A 199 -6.38 -1.03 -0.01
CA HIS A 199 -5.22 -1.90 -0.10
C HIS A 199 -4.86 -2.41 1.30
N ALA A 200 -4.16 -3.54 1.40
CA ALA A 200 -3.65 -4.03 2.67
C ALA A 200 -2.23 -4.58 2.49
N HIS A 201 -1.36 -4.26 3.43
CA HIS A 201 -0.04 -4.88 3.54
C HIS A 201 -0.03 -5.96 4.60
N PHE A 202 0.81 -6.94 4.43
CA PHE A 202 1.09 -7.94 5.45
C PHE A 202 2.48 -8.56 5.28
N SER A 203 3.02 -9.06 6.39
CA SER A 203 4.17 -9.95 6.39
C SER A 203 4.01 -10.99 7.50
N ILE A 204 4.44 -12.22 7.25
CA ILE A 204 4.44 -13.33 8.22
C ILE A 204 5.87 -13.78 8.44
N GLY A 205 6.21 -14.05 9.69
CA GLY A 205 7.53 -14.53 10.03
C GLY A 205 7.83 -14.44 11.52
N THR A 206 9.09 -14.15 11.87
CA THR A 206 9.56 -13.95 13.25
C THR A 206 9.76 -12.44 13.52
N GLY A 207 9.51 -12.00 14.76
CA GLY A 207 9.70 -10.61 15.20
C GLY A 207 8.44 -9.77 15.07
N GLU A 208 8.60 -8.52 14.61
CA GLU A 208 7.50 -7.54 14.45
C GLU A 208 6.71 -7.79 13.15
N GLN A 209 6.16 -8.97 13.00
CA GLN A 209 5.39 -9.37 11.82
C GLN A 209 4.00 -9.85 12.21
N ASP A 210 3.08 -9.80 11.26
CA ASP A 210 1.72 -10.28 11.48
C ASP A 210 1.72 -11.75 11.93
N THR A 211 0.93 -12.06 12.93
CA THR A 211 0.63 -13.45 13.23
C THR A 211 -0.39 -13.98 12.23
N PHE A 212 -0.38 -15.30 12.03
CA PHE A 212 -1.37 -15.93 11.16
C PHE A 212 -2.81 -15.62 11.60
N ASP A 213 -3.06 -15.65 12.90
CA ASP A 213 -4.41 -15.40 13.46
C ASP A 213 -4.84 -13.95 13.28
N ALA A 214 -3.95 -12.99 13.48
CA ALA A 214 -4.22 -11.58 13.26
C ALA A 214 -4.54 -11.30 11.77
N LEU A 215 -3.76 -11.86 10.86
CA LEU A 215 -3.99 -11.74 9.43
C LEU A 215 -5.31 -12.42 9.00
N ALA A 216 -5.63 -13.59 9.56
CA ALA A 216 -6.89 -14.28 9.30
C ALA A 216 -8.09 -13.43 9.77
N ARG A 217 -7.99 -12.81 10.96
CA ARG A 217 -9.01 -11.91 11.48
C ARG A 217 -9.16 -10.64 10.62
N GLN A 218 -8.06 -10.04 10.19
CA GLN A 218 -8.09 -8.90 9.27
C GLN A 218 -8.80 -9.25 7.96
N ALA A 219 -8.47 -10.41 7.39
CA ALA A 219 -9.09 -10.89 6.15
C ALA A 219 -10.59 -11.18 6.33
N GLU A 220 -11.00 -11.73 7.48
CA GLU A 220 -12.41 -11.96 7.83
C GLU A 220 -13.19 -10.64 7.89
N LEU A 221 -12.68 -9.64 8.60
CA LEU A 221 -13.30 -8.33 8.73
C LEU A 221 -13.48 -7.65 7.37
N LEU A 222 -12.44 -7.67 6.52
CA LEU A 222 -12.50 -7.10 5.19
C LEU A 222 -13.39 -7.90 4.23
N ALA A 223 -13.44 -9.22 4.35
CA ALA A 223 -14.38 -10.06 3.59
C ALA A 223 -15.84 -9.72 3.93
N GLY A 224 -16.15 -9.47 5.20
CA GLY A 224 -17.46 -9.12 5.68
C GLY A 224 -18.04 -7.81 5.09
N GLU A 225 -17.18 -6.90 4.63
CA GLU A 225 -17.58 -5.67 3.92
C GLU A 225 -17.42 -5.73 2.40
N GLY A 226 -17.10 -6.91 1.84
CA GLY A 226 -16.97 -7.11 0.40
C GLY A 226 -15.67 -6.53 -0.19
N PHE A 227 -14.61 -6.39 0.59
CA PHE A 227 -13.32 -5.92 0.08
C PHE A 227 -12.81 -6.81 -1.07
N ASP A 228 -12.58 -6.22 -2.23
CA ASP A 228 -12.12 -6.88 -3.45
C ASP A 228 -10.67 -6.55 -3.83
N GLY A 229 -9.99 -5.78 -2.97
CA GLY A 229 -8.61 -5.33 -3.15
C GLY A 229 -7.56 -6.42 -2.95
N PHE A 230 -6.33 -5.98 -2.76
CA PHE A 230 -5.17 -6.84 -2.58
C PHE A 230 -4.66 -6.81 -1.15
N PHE A 231 -4.25 -7.98 -0.68
CA PHE A 231 -3.29 -8.14 0.40
C PHE A 231 -1.92 -8.32 -0.23
N SER A 232 -1.03 -7.37 -0.04
CA SER A 232 0.31 -7.32 -0.63
C SER A 232 1.37 -7.68 0.40
N VAL A 233 2.19 -8.67 0.08
CA VAL A 233 3.33 -9.04 0.92
C VAL A 233 4.35 -7.91 0.91
N GLU A 234 4.58 -7.31 2.07
CA GLU A 234 5.64 -6.34 2.25
C GLU A 234 6.82 -6.98 2.98
N HIS A 235 7.90 -7.15 2.25
CA HIS A 235 9.19 -7.60 2.78
C HIS A 235 10.32 -6.91 2.03
N ILE A 236 11.34 -6.47 2.75
CA ILE A 236 12.44 -5.73 2.15
C ILE A 236 13.65 -6.63 2.02
N ASN A 237 13.98 -7.01 0.77
CA ASN A 237 15.19 -7.74 0.42
C ASN A 237 15.45 -8.96 1.34
N PRO A 238 14.52 -9.91 1.45
CA PRO A 238 14.73 -11.11 2.27
C PRO A 238 15.91 -11.93 1.75
N PRO A 239 16.56 -12.72 2.60
CA PRO A 239 17.69 -13.57 2.19
C PRO A 239 17.34 -14.56 1.07
N ASP A 240 16.10 -15.05 1.06
CA ASP A 240 15.55 -15.94 0.04
C ASP A 240 14.15 -15.43 -0.39
N SER A 241 14.12 -14.77 -1.52
CA SER A 241 12.88 -14.21 -2.09
C SER A 241 11.89 -15.30 -2.48
N ASP A 242 12.37 -16.43 -3.03
CA ASP A 242 11.52 -17.53 -3.49
C ASP A 242 10.83 -18.23 -2.31
N ALA A 243 11.59 -18.57 -1.27
CA ALA A 243 11.05 -19.12 -0.03
C ALA A 243 10.08 -18.17 0.66
N THR A 244 10.39 -16.87 0.67
CA THR A 244 9.51 -15.83 1.23
C THR A 244 8.18 -15.79 0.50
N LEU A 245 8.18 -15.75 -0.84
CA LEU A 245 6.96 -15.75 -1.65
C LEU A 245 6.16 -17.07 -1.44
N ALA A 246 6.83 -18.23 -1.41
CA ALA A 246 6.17 -19.52 -1.20
C ALA A 246 5.44 -19.57 0.15
N MET A 247 6.09 -19.13 1.22
CA MET A 247 5.55 -19.12 2.58
C MET A 247 4.31 -18.25 2.69
N HIS A 248 4.36 -17.00 2.17
CA HIS A 248 3.24 -16.07 2.23
C HIS A 248 2.07 -16.53 1.36
N ALA A 249 2.34 -17.10 0.18
CA ALA A 249 1.30 -17.67 -0.68
C ALA A 249 0.59 -18.85 -0.02
N GLU A 250 1.30 -19.70 0.71
CA GLU A 250 0.71 -20.81 1.47
C GLU A 250 -0.16 -20.29 2.61
N ALA A 251 0.35 -19.33 3.39
CA ALA A 251 -0.43 -18.71 4.46
C ALA A 251 -1.72 -18.09 3.93
N TRP A 252 -1.65 -17.37 2.81
CA TRP A 252 -2.82 -16.78 2.18
C TRP A 252 -3.85 -17.82 1.73
N ARG A 253 -3.42 -18.92 1.12
CA ARG A 253 -4.33 -20.02 0.74
C ARG A 253 -5.06 -20.62 1.94
N ARG A 254 -4.38 -20.80 3.07
CA ARG A 254 -4.98 -21.30 4.32
C ARG A 254 -6.02 -20.31 4.87
N ILE A 255 -5.74 -19.00 4.84
CA ILE A 255 -6.68 -17.96 5.24
C ILE A 255 -7.95 -18.03 4.39
N LEU A 256 -7.80 -18.03 3.06
CA LEU A 256 -8.95 -18.11 2.14
C LEU A 256 -9.77 -19.40 2.34
N ALA A 257 -9.14 -20.51 2.67
CA ALA A 257 -9.83 -21.76 2.97
C ALA A 257 -10.64 -21.67 4.29
N GLY A 258 -10.18 -20.90 5.26
CA GLY A 258 -10.87 -20.60 6.51
C GLY A 258 -12.12 -19.74 6.32
N LEU A 259 -12.07 -18.75 5.44
CA LEU A 259 -13.19 -17.83 5.15
C LEU A 259 -14.39 -18.48 4.41
N LYS A 260 -14.19 -19.65 3.81
CA LYS A 260 -15.23 -20.38 3.07
C LYS A 260 -16.07 -21.32 3.96
N ARG A 261 -15.75 -21.42 5.23
CA ARG A 261 -16.45 -22.27 6.21
C ARG A 261 -17.41 -21.46 7.05
#